data_9b4dcbc6ec0b48a4c9112cd0e4a860dd
#
_entry.id   9b4dcbc6ec0b48a4c9112cd0e4a860dd
#
_cell.length_a   1.000
_cell.length_b   1.000
_cell.length_c   1.000
_cell.angle_alpha   90.00
_cell.angle_beta   90.00
_cell.angle_gamma   90.00
#
_symmetry.space_group_name_H-M   'P 1'
#
loop_
_entity.id
_entity.type
_entity.pdbx_description
1 polymer ?
#
loop_
_entity_poly.entity_id
_entity_poly.type
_entity_poly.pdbx_seq_one_letter_code
_entity_poly.pdbx_strand_id
1 'polypeptide(L)'
;MASKPKTASPDAEESADAKPKAGLPLKKIIIAAAGVVVLGGAGFGGYKFMSGKGETHDAAPVVKPAVFVDLPEVLVNLSNTGNDRTQYLKVKVVLELPDQLLMAQIQPVMPRVLDTFQTYLRELRPTDLDGSSGLYRLKEELTRRVNAAIAPNKVSAVLFKEIVVQ
;
A
#
# COMPACT_ATOMS: atom_id res chain seq x y z
N MET A 1 -55.47 -33.85 2.34
CA MET A 1 -56.11 -34.29 3.58
C MET A 1 -55.48 -33.45 4.67
N ALA A 2 -56.12 -32.35 5.05
CA ALA A 2 -56.99 -32.22 6.22
C ALA A 2 -56.19 -32.39 7.51
N SER A 3 -56.13 -31.51 8.48
CA SER A 3 -57.04 -30.45 8.93
C SER A 3 -56.36 -29.72 10.06
N LYS A 4 -56.56 -28.40 10.13
CA LYS A 4 -56.70 -27.59 11.31
C LYS A 4 -57.83 -28.12 12.20
N PRO A 5 -58.05 -27.81 13.50
CA PRO A 5 -58.14 -26.47 14.07
C PRO A 5 -57.70 -26.37 15.58
N LYS A 6 -57.43 -25.16 16.06
CA LYS A 6 -58.32 -24.17 16.72
C LYS A 6 -58.37 -24.20 18.27
N THR A 7 -58.13 -23.00 18.83
CA THR A 7 -58.93 -22.35 19.91
C THR A 7 -58.53 -22.71 21.36
N ALA A 8 -58.40 -21.87 22.35
CA ALA A 8 -58.87 -20.54 22.65
C ALA A 8 -58.23 -20.10 23.99
N SER A 9 -58.15 -18.81 24.20
CA SER A 9 -58.14 -18.14 25.51
C SER A 9 -59.45 -18.42 26.24
N PRO A 10 -59.62 -18.23 27.54
CA PRO A 10 -59.73 -16.87 28.08
C PRO A 10 -59.30 -16.67 29.55
N ASP A 11 -59.12 -15.40 29.85
CA ASP A 11 -59.59 -14.60 31.02
C ASP A 11 -59.43 -15.08 32.44
N ALA A 12 -59.01 -14.19 33.21
CA ALA A 12 -59.66 -13.34 34.23
C ALA A 12 -58.78 -13.03 35.42
N GLU A 13 -58.57 -11.72 35.61
CA GLU A 13 -58.91 -10.96 36.81
C GLU A 13 -58.42 -11.54 38.15
N GLU A 14 -57.81 -10.77 39.05
CA GLU A 14 -58.36 -9.69 39.85
C GLU A 14 -57.33 -9.15 40.84
N SER A 15 -57.26 -7.85 40.91
CA SER A 15 -57.15 -6.97 42.09
C SER A 15 -56.33 -7.38 43.31
N ALA A 16 -55.49 -6.46 43.75
CA ALA A 16 -55.59 -5.68 44.98
C ALA A 16 -54.38 -4.84 45.25
N ASP A 17 -54.50 -3.58 45.08
CA ASP A 17 -54.34 -2.49 46.04
C ASP A 17 -53.40 -2.73 47.22
N ALA A 18 -52.34 -1.94 47.21
CA ALA A 18 -51.70 -1.35 48.39
C ALA A 18 -50.76 -0.20 48.02
N LYS A 19 -51.26 1.03 48.07
CA LYS A 19 -50.45 2.20 48.36
C LYS A 19 -49.94 2.11 49.82
N PRO A 20 -48.67 2.58 50.11
CA PRO A 20 -48.57 3.95 50.56
C PRO A 20 -47.31 4.71 50.11
N LYS A 21 -47.52 5.96 49.79
CA LYS A 21 -46.80 7.17 50.14
C LYS A 21 -45.31 7.08 50.52
N ALA A 22 -44.48 7.66 49.63
CA ALA A 22 -43.50 8.66 50.04
C ALA A 22 -43.04 9.40 48.76
N GLY A 23 -43.54 10.60 48.56
CA GLY A 23 -43.15 11.50 47.53
C GLY A 23 -41.73 12.00 47.75
N LEU A 24 -40.81 11.49 46.95
CA LEU A 24 -39.54 12.15 46.76
C LEU A 24 -39.76 13.16 45.58
N PRO A 25 -39.42 14.43 45.77
CA PRO A 25 -39.69 15.42 44.75
C PRO A 25 -38.91 15.12 43.46
N LEU A 26 -39.62 14.86 42.44
CA LEU A 26 -39.13 14.52 41.07
C LEU A 26 -37.98 15.42 40.61
N LYS A 27 -37.97 16.69 41.06
CA LYS A 27 -36.91 17.67 40.80
C LYS A 27 -35.54 17.29 41.39
N LYS A 28 -35.51 16.64 42.58
CA LYS A 28 -34.23 16.20 43.18
C LYS A 28 -33.65 14.97 42.49
N ILE A 29 -34.50 14.09 41.93
CA ILE A 29 -34.07 12.92 41.17
C ILE A 29 -33.48 13.34 39.82
N ILE A 30 -34.10 14.35 39.18
CA ILE A 30 -33.62 14.90 37.90
C ILE A 30 -32.24 15.59 38.06
N ILE A 31 -32.04 16.32 39.15
CA ILE A 31 -30.76 16.99 39.43
C ILE A 31 -29.66 15.95 39.77
N ALA A 32 -29.97 14.88 40.49
CA ALA A 32 -29.02 13.80 40.76
C ALA A 32 -28.64 13.02 39.50
N ALA A 33 -29.61 12.74 38.63
CA ALA A 33 -29.37 12.08 37.34
C ALA A 33 -28.55 12.95 36.39
N ALA A 34 -28.80 14.25 36.32
CA ALA A 34 -28.03 15.19 35.51
C ALA A 34 -26.57 15.31 36.02
N GLY A 35 -26.35 15.31 37.32
CA GLY A 35 -25.01 15.35 37.90
C GLY A 35 -24.15 14.12 37.56
N VAL A 36 -24.74 12.93 37.54
CA VAL A 36 -24.06 11.67 37.19
C VAL A 36 -23.68 11.63 35.71
N VAL A 37 -24.54 12.15 34.85
CA VAL A 37 -24.26 12.21 33.39
C VAL A 37 -23.13 13.20 33.07
N VAL A 38 -23.09 14.35 33.75
CA VAL A 38 -22.04 15.35 33.56
C VAL A 38 -20.68 14.86 34.09
N LEU A 39 -20.67 14.25 35.29
CA LEU A 39 -19.43 13.71 35.86
C LEU A 39 -18.95 12.45 35.13
N GLY A 40 -19.85 11.58 34.72
CA GLY A 40 -19.53 10.39 33.92
C GLY A 40 -19.07 10.74 32.50
N GLY A 41 -19.71 11.73 31.85
CA GLY A 41 -19.33 12.22 30.51
C GLY A 41 -17.98 12.93 30.52
N ALA A 42 -17.71 13.77 31.49
CA ALA A 42 -16.45 14.48 31.64
C ALA A 42 -15.29 13.51 31.99
N GLY A 43 -15.54 12.53 32.86
CA GLY A 43 -14.56 11.51 33.22
C GLY A 43 -14.24 10.56 32.07
N PHE A 44 -15.26 10.09 31.35
CA PHE A 44 -15.06 9.18 30.24
C PHE A 44 -14.49 9.90 28.98
N GLY A 45 -14.93 11.15 28.72
CA GLY A 45 -14.37 11.97 27.66
C GLY A 45 -12.92 12.39 27.93
N GLY A 46 -12.61 12.78 29.16
CA GLY A 46 -11.25 13.11 29.60
C GLY A 46 -10.32 11.90 29.55
N TYR A 47 -10.80 10.71 29.98
CA TYR A 47 -10.03 9.47 29.88
C TYR A 47 -9.74 9.08 28.43
N LYS A 48 -10.71 9.17 27.52
CA LYS A 48 -10.51 8.92 26.09
C LYS A 48 -9.59 9.96 25.43
N PHE A 49 -9.70 11.24 25.85
CA PHE A 49 -8.83 12.28 25.32
C PHE A 49 -7.38 12.14 25.83
N MET A 50 -7.19 11.73 27.06
CA MET A 50 -5.87 11.52 27.67
C MET A 50 -5.25 10.18 27.25
N SER A 51 -6.08 9.15 27.01
CA SER A 51 -5.64 7.85 26.49
C SER A 51 -5.46 7.85 24.95
N GLY A 52 -6.00 8.86 24.26
CA GLY A 52 -5.85 9.02 22.80
C GLY A 52 -4.55 9.72 22.38
N LYS A 53 -3.76 10.21 23.33
CA LYS A 53 -2.41 10.73 23.07
C LYS A 53 -1.33 9.69 23.40
N GLY A 54 -1.58 8.43 23.04
CA GLY A 54 -0.51 7.53 22.66
C GLY A 54 0.03 8.07 21.36
N GLU A 55 1.12 8.82 21.41
CA GLU A 55 1.98 8.99 20.28
C GLU A 55 2.26 7.58 19.78
N THR A 56 1.56 7.16 18.71
CA THR A 56 2.18 6.23 17.80
C THR A 56 3.46 6.95 17.40
N HIS A 57 4.54 6.62 18.08
CA HIS A 57 5.85 6.71 17.50
C HIS A 57 5.68 5.94 16.19
N ASP A 58 5.41 6.68 15.15
CA ASP A 58 5.60 6.23 13.79
C ASP A 58 7.05 5.77 13.81
N ALA A 59 7.24 4.45 13.98
CA ALA A 59 8.56 3.87 13.96
C ALA A 59 9.12 4.34 12.64
N ALA A 60 10.07 5.27 12.71
CA ALA A 60 10.72 5.83 11.52
C ALA A 60 10.97 4.64 10.60
N PRO A 61 10.53 4.65 9.34
CA PRO A 61 10.63 3.49 8.48
C PRO A 61 12.08 3.04 8.57
N VAL A 62 12.29 1.83 9.07
CA VAL A 62 13.63 1.24 9.13
C VAL A 62 14.05 1.15 7.68
N VAL A 63 14.83 2.13 7.24
CA VAL A 63 15.36 2.18 5.88
C VAL A 63 16.32 1.01 5.80
N LYS A 64 15.84 -0.10 5.26
CA LYS A 64 16.71 -1.25 4.97
C LYS A 64 17.78 -0.76 3.99
N PRO A 65 19.04 -1.09 4.21
CA PRO A 65 20.09 -0.71 3.27
C PRO A 65 19.77 -1.28 1.89
N ALA A 66 19.76 -0.39 0.89
CA ALA A 66 19.58 -0.79 -0.49
C ALA A 66 20.75 -1.70 -0.93
N VAL A 67 20.44 -2.75 -1.64
CA VAL A 67 21.42 -3.67 -2.21
C VAL A 67 21.51 -3.42 -3.70
N PHE A 68 22.73 -3.35 -4.23
CA PHE A 68 22.99 -3.07 -5.63
C PHE A 68 23.56 -4.28 -6.33
N VAL A 69 23.00 -4.62 -7.51
CA VAL A 69 23.47 -5.71 -8.36
C VAL A 69 23.85 -5.15 -9.72
N ASP A 70 25.13 -5.30 -10.06
CA ASP A 70 25.65 -4.90 -11.37
C ASP A 70 25.18 -5.89 -12.44
N LEU A 71 24.68 -5.37 -13.56
CA LEU A 71 24.42 -6.15 -14.76
C LEU A 71 25.65 -6.12 -15.69
N PRO A 72 25.83 -7.15 -16.52
CA PRO A 72 26.78 -7.10 -17.62
C PRO A 72 26.50 -5.90 -18.52
N GLU A 73 27.55 -5.39 -19.15
CA GLU A 73 27.44 -4.34 -20.16
C GLU A 73 26.56 -4.79 -21.33
N VAL A 74 25.60 -3.95 -21.71
CA VAL A 74 24.70 -4.20 -22.83
C VAL A 74 25.05 -3.26 -23.97
N LEU A 75 25.36 -3.83 -25.13
CA LEU A 75 25.58 -3.11 -26.39
C LEU A 75 24.50 -3.51 -27.39
N VAL A 76 23.75 -2.55 -27.90
CA VAL A 76 22.68 -2.77 -28.88
C VAL A 76 22.72 -1.73 -30.00
N ASN A 77 22.17 -2.11 -31.16
CA ASN A 77 21.88 -1.15 -32.23
C ASN A 77 20.56 -0.47 -31.92
N LEU A 78 20.53 0.85 -32.04
CA LEU A 78 19.29 1.63 -31.94
C LEU A 78 18.46 1.47 -33.21
N SER A 79 17.15 1.60 -33.07
CA SER A 79 16.21 1.58 -34.20
C SER A 79 16.37 2.86 -35.02
N ASN A 80 16.70 2.72 -36.29
CA ASN A 80 16.79 3.83 -37.24
C ASN A 80 15.54 3.89 -38.11
N THR A 81 15.02 5.10 -38.32
CA THR A 81 13.84 5.35 -39.17
C THR A 81 14.22 6.05 -40.47
N GLY A 82 15.43 5.84 -41.01
CA GLY A 82 15.86 6.52 -42.21
C GLY A 82 17.25 6.09 -42.68
N ASN A 83 17.83 6.86 -43.65
CA ASN A 83 19.16 6.63 -44.22
C ASN A 83 20.31 7.02 -43.27
N ASP A 84 20.05 7.17 -41.99
CA ASP A 84 21.06 7.57 -41.03
C ASP A 84 21.98 6.39 -40.71
N ARG A 85 23.19 6.74 -40.24
CA ARG A 85 24.20 5.77 -39.84
C ARG A 85 23.64 4.94 -38.66
N THR A 86 23.93 3.66 -38.66
CA THR A 86 23.61 2.78 -37.52
C THR A 86 24.28 3.32 -36.28
N GLN A 87 23.47 3.64 -35.26
CA GLN A 87 23.94 4.09 -33.96
C GLN A 87 23.89 2.96 -32.96
N TYR A 88 24.90 2.90 -32.12
CA TYR A 88 25.03 1.89 -31.06
C TYR A 88 24.79 2.54 -29.71
N LEU A 89 24.04 1.85 -28.89
CA LEU A 89 23.83 2.22 -27.50
C LEU A 89 24.59 1.25 -26.59
N LYS A 90 25.52 1.80 -25.83
CA LYS A 90 26.26 1.09 -24.80
C LYS A 90 25.75 1.50 -23.43
N VAL A 91 25.33 0.54 -22.59
CA VAL A 91 24.75 0.81 -21.27
C VAL A 91 25.38 -0.09 -20.23
N LYS A 92 25.74 0.52 -19.10
CA LYS A 92 26.03 -0.20 -17.85
C LYS A 92 24.97 0.11 -16.82
N VAL A 93 24.35 -0.91 -16.30
CA VAL A 93 23.15 -0.83 -15.47
C VAL A 93 23.37 -1.51 -14.12
N VAL A 94 22.76 -0.96 -13.10
CA VAL A 94 22.68 -1.52 -11.75
C VAL A 94 21.22 -1.65 -11.36
N LEU A 95 20.84 -2.76 -10.78
CA LEU A 95 19.55 -2.94 -10.15
C LEU A 95 19.65 -2.59 -8.66
N GLU A 96 18.77 -1.73 -8.20
CA GLU A 96 18.58 -1.45 -6.80
C GLU A 96 17.53 -2.41 -6.23
N LEU A 97 17.91 -3.19 -5.24
CA LEU A 97 17.07 -4.18 -4.57
C LEU A 97 16.66 -3.67 -3.19
N PRO A 98 15.41 -3.89 -2.78
CA PRO A 98 14.93 -3.51 -1.45
C PRO A 98 15.51 -4.38 -0.32
N ASP A 99 16.05 -5.55 -0.67
CA ASP A 99 16.47 -6.56 0.31
C ASP A 99 17.60 -7.46 -0.26
N GLN A 100 18.51 -7.87 0.62
CA GLN A 100 19.58 -8.83 0.30
C GLN A 100 19.04 -10.20 -0.13
N LEU A 101 17.91 -10.64 0.42
CA LEU A 101 17.30 -11.92 0.09
C LEU A 101 16.87 -12.01 -1.37
N LEU A 102 16.47 -10.86 -1.94
CA LEU A 102 16.06 -10.78 -3.32
C LEU A 102 17.20 -11.05 -4.30
N MET A 103 18.45 -10.80 -3.90
CA MET A 103 19.61 -11.06 -4.72
C MET A 103 19.71 -12.55 -5.12
N ALA A 104 19.51 -13.45 -4.17
CA ALA A 104 19.54 -14.90 -4.44
C ALA A 104 18.39 -15.35 -5.34
N GLN A 105 17.25 -14.66 -5.30
CA GLN A 105 16.07 -14.98 -6.11
C GLN A 105 16.17 -14.43 -7.53
N ILE A 106 16.85 -13.30 -7.73
CA ILE A 106 17.03 -12.68 -9.05
C ILE A 106 18.13 -13.40 -9.86
N GLN A 107 19.15 -13.92 -9.20
CA GLN A 107 20.30 -14.53 -9.88
C GLN A 107 19.90 -15.61 -10.89
N PRO A 108 19.02 -16.58 -10.61
CA PRO A 108 18.61 -17.58 -11.59
C PRO A 108 17.78 -17.03 -12.76
N VAL A 109 17.12 -15.90 -12.57
CA VAL A 109 16.28 -15.23 -13.61
C VAL A 109 17.01 -14.10 -14.33
N MET A 110 18.28 -13.86 -13.99
CA MET A 110 19.10 -12.81 -14.60
C MET A 110 19.15 -12.86 -16.14
N PRO A 111 19.27 -14.04 -16.80
CA PRO A 111 19.22 -14.08 -18.26
C PRO A 111 17.93 -13.49 -18.84
N ARG A 112 16.79 -13.70 -18.18
CA ARG A 112 15.51 -13.14 -18.58
C ARG A 112 15.46 -11.62 -18.42
N VAL A 113 16.07 -11.12 -17.36
CA VAL A 113 16.22 -9.67 -17.15
C VAL A 113 17.05 -9.07 -18.29
N LEU A 114 18.20 -9.67 -18.61
CA LEU A 114 19.07 -9.19 -19.69
C LEU A 114 18.38 -9.23 -21.06
N ASP A 115 17.64 -10.29 -21.37
CA ASP A 115 16.86 -10.41 -22.58
C ASP A 115 15.83 -9.27 -22.70
N THR A 116 15.12 -9.00 -21.58
CA THR A 116 14.16 -7.89 -21.50
C THR A 116 14.82 -6.53 -21.79
N PHE A 117 16.02 -6.29 -21.24
CA PHE A 117 16.80 -5.10 -21.51
C PHE A 117 17.18 -4.99 -22.98
N GLN A 118 17.80 -6.03 -23.54
CA GLN A 118 18.27 -6.04 -24.91
C GLN A 118 17.13 -5.83 -25.91
N THR A 119 15.99 -6.48 -25.69
CA THR A 119 14.82 -6.37 -26.53
C THR A 119 14.30 -4.93 -26.53
N TYR A 120 14.12 -4.35 -25.36
CA TYR A 120 13.58 -2.98 -25.29
C TYR A 120 14.57 -1.93 -25.81
N LEU A 121 15.85 -2.03 -25.45
CA LEU A 121 16.85 -1.06 -25.89
C LEU A 121 17.02 -1.03 -27.43
N ARG A 122 16.77 -2.14 -28.13
CA ARG A 122 16.78 -2.19 -29.61
C ARG A 122 15.59 -1.49 -30.26
N GLU A 123 14.48 -1.34 -29.54
CA GLU A 123 13.29 -0.64 -30.02
C GLU A 123 13.46 0.89 -29.95
N LEU A 124 14.41 1.37 -29.14
CA LEU A 124 14.62 2.80 -28.91
C LEU A 124 15.25 3.47 -30.12
N ARG A 125 14.84 4.70 -30.34
CA ARG A 125 15.46 5.63 -31.29
C ARG A 125 16.44 6.54 -30.56
N PRO A 126 17.46 7.08 -31.24
CA PRO A 126 18.36 8.07 -30.64
C PRO A 126 17.62 9.24 -30.00
N THR A 127 16.55 9.71 -30.67
CA THR A 127 15.69 10.81 -30.17
C THR A 127 14.96 10.49 -28.86
N ASP A 128 14.74 9.22 -28.55
CA ASP A 128 14.08 8.80 -27.31
C ASP A 128 15.01 8.95 -26.11
N LEU A 129 16.30 9.06 -26.35
CA LEU A 129 17.36 9.20 -25.34
C LEU A 129 17.77 10.65 -25.13
N ASP A 130 17.22 11.59 -25.91
CA ASP A 130 17.59 12.99 -25.85
C ASP A 130 17.11 13.65 -24.55
N GLY A 131 18.05 14.34 -23.93
CA GLY A 131 17.81 15.10 -22.71
C GLY A 131 17.54 14.26 -21.47
N SER A 132 17.36 14.95 -20.34
CA SER A 132 17.10 14.31 -19.06
C SER A 132 15.75 13.61 -18.98
N SER A 133 14.75 14.12 -19.70
CA SER A 133 13.40 13.53 -19.74
C SER A 133 13.37 12.18 -20.46
N GLY A 134 14.18 12.01 -21.53
CA GLY A 134 14.34 10.75 -22.24
C GLY A 134 14.96 9.67 -21.32
N LEU A 135 16.04 10.02 -20.63
CA LEU A 135 16.72 9.13 -19.69
C LEU A 135 15.83 8.75 -18.51
N TYR A 136 15.02 9.68 -18.01
CA TYR A 136 14.08 9.40 -16.92
C TYR A 136 13.00 8.38 -17.37
N ARG A 137 12.39 8.60 -18.53
CA ARG A 137 11.42 7.65 -19.11
C ARG A 137 12.03 6.27 -19.35
N LEU A 138 13.27 6.24 -19.86
CA LEU A 138 14.00 4.99 -20.06
C LEU A 138 14.16 4.23 -18.73
N LYS A 139 14.58 4.92 -17.69
CA LYS A 139 14.75 4.35 -16.35
C LYS A 139 13.44 3.76 -15.81
N GLU A 140 12.35 4.50 -15.90
CA GLU A 140 11.03 4.05 -15.42
C GLU A 140 10.52 2.84 -16.21
N GLU A 141 10.63 2.89 -17.54
CA GLU A 141 10.17 1.81 -18.39
C GLU A 141 10.99 0.53 -18.19
N LEU A 142 12.31 0.63 -18.06
CA LEU A 142 13.15 -0.51 -17.74
C LEU A 142 12.81 -1.10 -16.37
N THR A 143 12.58 -0.26 -15.36
CA THR A 143 12.15 -0.72 -14.02
C THR A 143 10.83 -1.48 -14.11
N ARG A 144 9.88 -0.97 -14.87
CA ARG A 144 8.57 -1.60 -15.07
C ARG A 144 8.70 -2.96 -15.76
N ARG A 145 9.50 -3.04 -16.84
CA ARG A 145 9.72 -4.27 -17.62
C ARG A 145 10.47 -5.33 -16.81
N VAL A 146 11.48 -4.94 -16.07
CA VAL A 146 12.20 -5.84 -15.17
C VAL A 146 11.26 -6.41 -14.12
N ASN A 147 10.46 -5.56 -13.48
CA ASN A 147 9.48 -6.00 -12.47
C ASN A 147 8.43 -6.97 -13.05
N ALA A 148 8.04 -6.79 -14.30
CA ALA A 148 7.17 -7.76 -14.97
C ALA A 148 7.88 -9.10 -15.24
N ALA A 149 9.17 -9.05 -15.60
CA ALA A 149 9.96 -10.26 -15.90
C ALA A 149 10.28 -11.11 -14.67
N ILE A 150 10.46 -10.48 -13.50
CA ILE A 150 10.82 -11.14 -12.25
C ILE A 150 9.65 -11.35 -11.28
N ALA A 151 8.42 -11.04 -11.71
CA ALA A 151 7.24 -11.21 -10.85
C ALA A 151 7.20 -12.60 -10.19
N PRO A 152 6.82 -12.73 -8.92
CA PRO A 152 6.22 -11.73 -8.03
C PRO A 152 7.23 -10.77 -7.37
N ASN A 153 8.52 -10.96 -7.56
CA ASN A 153 9.57 -10.11 -7.01
C ASN A 153 9.57 -8.72 -7.67
N LYS A 154 10.18 -7.73 -7.00
CA LYS A 154 10.29 -6.37 -7.52
C LYS A 154 11.64 -5.76 -7.16
N VAL A 155 12.28 -5.10 -8.13
CA VAL A 155 13.40 -4.18 -7.90
C VAL A 155 12.86 -2.80 -7.51
N SER A 156 13.62 -2.06 -6.72
CA SER A 156 13.28 -0.68 -6.34
C SER A 156 13.47 0.26 -7.50
N ALA A 157 14.58 0.15 -8.20
CA ALA A 157 14.91 0.99 -9.34
C ALA A 157 15.95 0.34 -10.27
N VAL A 158 16.01 0.82 -11.49
CA VAL A 158 17.10 0.61 -12.45
C VAL A 158 17.96 1.86 -12.46
N LEU A 159 19.25 1.73 -12.25
CA LEU A 159 20.22 2.82 -12.22
C LEU A 159 21.21 2.67 -13.37
N PHE A 160 21.60 3.79 -13.96
CA PHE A 160 22.62 3.81 -15.01
C PHE A 160 23.95 4.26 -14.46
N LYS A 161 24.99 3.43 -14.65
CA LYS A 161 26.39 3.79 -14.40
C LYS A 161 26.98 4.55 -15.60
N GLU A 162 26.61 4.10 -16.79
CA GLU A 162 27.14 4.64 -18.04
C GLU A 162 26.10 4.48 -19.15
N ILE A 163 25.89 5.53 -19.93
CA ILE A 163 25.11 5.51 -21.18
C ILE A 163 25.90 6.25 -22.23
N VAL A 164 26.20 5.58 -23.33
CA VAL A 164 26.95 6.14 -24.46
C VAL A 164 26.24 5.79 -25.75
N VAL A 165 25.92 6.79 -26.56
CA VAL A 165 25.41 6.63 -27.94
C VAL A 165 26.58 6.91 -28.89
N GLN A 166 26.85 6.01 -29.79
CA GLN A 166 27.96 6.08 -30.77
C GLN A 166 27.45 5.94 -32.17
#